data_d8314893154560b6b460f95cf560303a
#
_entry.id   d8314893154560b6b460f95cf560303a
#
_cell.length_a   1.000
_cell.length_b   1.000
_cell.length_c   1.000
_cell.angle_alpha   90.00
_cell.angle_beta   90.00
_cell.angle_gamma   90.00
#
_symmetry.space_group_name_H-M   'P 1'
#
loop_
_entity.id
_entity.type
_entity.pdbx_description
1 polymer ?
#
loop_
_entity_poly.entity_id
_entity_poly.type
_entity_poly.pdbx_seq_one_letter_code
_entity_poly.pdbx_strand_id
1 'polypeptide(L)'
;KATLMSALVGLSTGEALAADYKKNPFTLAYDDAITRNEPGKVNIHPVSYKLNGLDIAANVFTPANYDAKKTYPTVVVAHPNGGVKEQVAGLYAQRLAEQGYITITADAAYQGASGGQPRSIDKPSYRIEDIHGMADFISQFAGVDDKRLGLLGICGGGGYSLAAAQTDKRFKSLATVSMFNSGLVRRNGYNDSQLDSIQQRLQQASAARAQEAAG
;
A
#
# COMPACT_ATOMS: atom_id res chain seq x y z
N LYS A 1 -44.91 -9.94 19.26
CA LYS A 1 -44.29 -8.61 19.28
C LYS A 1 -42.76 -8.79 19.37
N ALA A 2 -42.09 -8.80 18.26
CA ALA A 2 -40.62 -8.81 18.21
C ALA A 2 -40.16 -7.34 18.06
N THR A 3 -39.42 -6.88 19.06
CA THR A 3 -38.85 -5.54 19.08
C THR A 3 -37.56 -5.58 18.28
N LEU A 4 -37.53 -4.89 17.13
CA LEU A 4 -36.28 -4.61 16.39
C LEU A 4 -35.44 -3.64 17.24
N MET A 5 -34.35 -4.14 17.77
CA MET A 5 -33.24 -3.29 18.23
C MET A 5 -32.35 -2.99 17.04
N SER A 6 -32.50 -1.83 16.41
CA SER A 6 -31.56 -1.31 15.43
C SER A 6 -30.30 -0.85 16.17
N ALA A 7 -29.22 -1.57 15.93
CA ALA A 7 -27.91 -1.20 16.44
C ALA A 7 -27.42 0.05 15.69
N LEU A 8 -27.48 1.19 16.31
CA LEU A 8 -26.68 2.37 15.98
C LEU A 8 -25.25 2.14 16.49
N VAL A 9 -24.46 1.38 15.76
CA VAL A 9 -23.01 1.26 16.00
C VAL A 9 -22.31 1.52 14.67
N GLY A 10 -21.93 2.74 14.44
CA GLY A 10 -21.19 3.00 13.20
C GLY A 10 -20.70 4.41 12.92
N LEU A 11 -21.16 5.44 13.63
CA LEU A 11 -20.78 6.82 13.34
C LEU A 11 -19.74 7.43 14.29
N SER A 12 -19.56 6.87 15.48
CA SER A 12 -18.60 7.43 16.46
C SER A 12 -17.17 6.95 16.28
N THR A 13 -16.96 5.77 15.68
CA THR A 13 -15.62 5.19 15.52
C THR A 13 -14.82 5.87 14.40
N GLY A 14 -15.48 6.28 13.33
CA GLY A 14 -14.80 6.95 12.20
C GLY A 14 -14.29 8.36 12.53
N GLU A 15 -15.04 9.11 13.32
CA GLU A 15 -14.62 10.45 13.76
C GLU A 15 -13.54 10.40 14.84
N ALA A 16 -13.60 9.44 15.75
CA ALA A 16 -12.57 9.22 16.75
C ALA A 16 -11.23 8.81 16.10
N LEU A 17 -11.24 7.86 15.15
CA LEU A 17 -10.05 7.46 14.39
C LEU A 17 -9.47 8.61 13.57
N ALA A 18 -10.33 9.45 12.95
CA ALA A 18 -9.87 10.62 12.20
C ALA A 18 -9.27 11.70 13.09
N ALA A 19 -9.78 11.87 14.33
CA ALA A 19 -9.25 12.81 15.30
C ALA A 19 -7.89 12.35 15.86
N ASP A 20 -7.74 11.06 16.12
CA ASP A 20 -6.47 10.48 16.61
C ASP A 20 -5.39 10.43 15.52
N TYR A 21 -5.76 10.18 14.27
CA TYR A 21 -4.86 10.28 13.13
C TYR A 21 -4.18 11.65 13.04
N LYS A 22 -4.91 12.76 13.19
CA LYS A 22 -4.35 14.11 13.14
C LYS A 22 -3.42 14.42 14.31
N LYS A 23 -3.51 13.69 15.42
CA LYS A 23 -2.64 13.86 16.60
C LYS A 23 -1.38 13.01 16.52
N ASN A 24 -1.35 11.96 15.69
CA ASN A 24 -0.17 11.12 15.52
C ASN A 24 0.89 11.88 14.68
N PRO A 25 2.12 12.11 15.20
CA PRO A 25 3.16 12.85 14.48
C PRO A 25 3.62 12.17 13.18
N PHE A 26 3.39 10.85 13.05
CA PHE A 26 3.64 10.09 11.82
C PHE A 26 2.39 9.95 10.94
N THR A 27 1.28 10.59 11.34
CA THR A 27 -0.02 10.54 10.65
C THR A 27 -0.60 9.13 10.48
N LEU A 28 -0.15 8.16 11.28
CA LEU A 28 -0.64 6.77 11.23
C LEU A 28 -2.09 6.69 11.73
N ALA A 29 -2.92 5.93 11.00
CA ALA A 29 -4.37 5.91 11.17
C ALA A 29 -4.88 4.50 11.50
N TYR A 30 -4.30 3.87 12.53
CA TYR A 30 -4.70 2.55 13.02
C TYR A 30 -4.41 2.42 14.52
N ASP A 31 -5.05 1.45 15.17
CA ASP A 31 -4.91 1.19 16.59
C ASP A 31 -3.48 0.74 16.94
N ASP A 32 -2.98 1.20 18.09
CA ASP A 32 -1.61 0.94 18.57
C ASP A 32 -0.51 1.41 17.61
N ALA A 33 -0.79 2.44 16.81
CA ALA A 33 0.18 3.05 15.93
C ALA A 33 1.32 3.70 16.72
N ILE A 34 2.54 3.59 16.20
CA ILE A 34 3.71 4.27 16.77
C ILE A 34 3.49 5.78 16.78
N THR A 35 3.68 6.42 17.92
CA THR A 35 3.58 7.88 18.09
C THR A 35 4.93 8.55 18.31
N ARG A 36 5.96 7.76 18.63
CA ARG A 36 7.36 8.23 18.80
C ARG A 36 8.32 7.07 18.61
N ASN A 37 9.54 7.38 18.20
CA ASN A 37 10.62 6.42 18.16
C ASN A 37 11.29 6.32 19.54
N GLU A 38 11.60 5.09 19.97
CA GLU A 38 12.25 4.83 21.25
C GLU A 38 13.36 3.79 21.10
N PRO A 39 14.49 3.93 21.81
CA PRO A 39 15.52 2.90 21.85
C PRO A 39 14.95 1.54 22.28
N GLY A 40 15.33 0.48 21.58
CA GLY A 40 14.91 -0.89 21.90
C GLY A 40 13.49 -1.25 21.48
N LYS A 41 12.73 -0.34 20.89
CA LYS A 41 11.37 -0.57 20.36
C LYS A 41 11.36 -0.67 18.84
N VAL A 42 10.22 -1.06 18.28
CA VAL A 42 9.95 -0.89 16.85
C VAL A 42 9.93 0.61 16.54
N ASN A 43 10.68 1.01 15.54
CA ASN A 43 10.79 2.40 15.13
C ASN A 43 10.34 2.59 13.68
N ILE A 44 9.82 3.78 13.38
CA ILE A 44 9.40 4.20 12.05
C ILE A 44 10.38 5.25 11.51
N HIS A 45 10.73 5.13 10.24
CA HIS A 45 11.62 6.04 9.52
C HIS A 45 10.90 6.54 8.27
N PRO A 46 10.29 7.74 8.30
CA PRO A 46 9.78 8.36 7.09
C PRO A 46 10.94 8.63 6.11
N VAL A 47 10.78 8.19 4.88
CA VAL A 47 11.80 8.31 3.83
C VAL A 47 11.17 8.75 2.52
N SER A 48 12.01 9.25 1.61
CA SER A 48 11.62 9.55 0.23
C SER A 48 12.68 9.05 -0.73
N TYR A 49 12.26 8.59 -1.89
CA TYR A 49 13.15 8.16 -2.97
C TYR A 49 12.59 8.56 -4.33
N LYS A 50 13.45 8.58 -5.35
CA LYS A 50 13.02 8.86 -6.73
C LYS A 50 12.62 7.59 -7.45
N LEU A 51 11.48 7.64 -8.13
CA LEU A 51 11.01 6.61 -9.05
C LEU A 51 10.44 7.28 -10.30
N ASN A 52 11.01 6.99 -11.45
CA ASN A 52 10.61 7.58 -12.75
C ASN A 52 10.43 9.11 -12.70
N GLY A 53 11.34 9.80 -11.99
CA GLY A 53 11.34 11.25 -11.85
C GLY A 53 10.40 11.80 -10.78
N LEU A 54 9.58 10.96 -10.14
CA LEU A 54 8.68 11.36 -9.05
C LEU A 54 9.35 11.14 -7.69
N ASP A 55 8.99 11.98 -6.71
CA ASP A 55 9.30 11.73 -5.31
C ASP A 55 8.27 10.77 -4.72
N ILE A 56 8.73 9.64 -4.21
CA ILE A 56 7.89 8.65 -3.56
C ILE A 56 8.08 8.74 -2.05
N ALA A 57 6.98 8.96 -1.34
CA ALA A 57 6.96 9.00 0.11
C ALA A 57 6.72 7.61 0.69
N ALA A 58 7.58 7.18 1.61
CA ALA A 58 7.49 5.86 2.22
C ALA A 58 7.79 5.90 3.72
N ASN A 59 7.39 4.84 4.41
CA ASN A 59 7.77 4.56 5.79
C ASN A 59 8.52 3.22 5.84
N VAL A 60 9.71 3.23 6.44
CA VAL A 60 10.44 2.02 6.81
C VAL A 60 10.22 1.78 8.29
N PHE A 61 9.90 0.55 8.67
CA PHE A 61 9.82 0.14 10.07
C PHE A 61 10.97 -0.81 10.37
N THR A 62 11.66 -0.56 11.49
CA THR A 62 12.74 -1.42 11.97
C THR A 62 12.30 -2.17 13.23
N PRO A 63 12.71 -3.43 13.41
CA PRO A 63 12.31 -4.22 14.57
C PRO A 63 12.89 -3.67 15.89
N ALA A 64 12.35 -4.15 17.00
CA ALA A 64 12.89 -3.86 18.32
C ALA A 64 14.38 -4.28 18.40
N ASN A 65 15.20 -3.48 19.07
CA ASN A 65 16.65 -3.68 19.18
C ASN A 65 17.36 -3.81 17.80
N TYR A 66 16.86 -3.07 16.80
CA TYR A 66 17.49 -3.00 15.50
C TYR A 66 18.95 -2.57 15.60
N ASP A 67 19.80 -3.31 14.91
CA ASP A 67 21.23 -3.05 14.78
C ASP A 67 21.60 -3.11 13.29
N ALA A 68 22.03 -2.00 12.74
CA ALA A 68 22.38 -1.86 11.33
C ALA A 68 23.53 -2.78 10.86
N LYS A 69 24.26 -3.40 11.80
CA LYS A 69 25.33 -4.38 11.53
C LYS A 69 24.82 -5.82 11.43
N LYS A 70 23.57 -6.06 11.81
CA LYS A 70 22.89 -7.37 11.68
C LYS A 70 22.07 -7.39 10.41
N THR A 71 21.66 -8.60 9.98
CA THR A 71 20.80 -8.80 8.83
C THR A 71 19.42 -9.29 9.26
N TYR A 72 18.37 -8.74 8.63
CA TYR A 72 16.97 -9.01 8.94
C TYR A 72 16.21 -9.43 7.70
N PRO A 73 15.27 -10.38 7.80
CA PRO A 73 14.33 -10.61 6.73
C PRO A 73 13.49 -9.35 6.52
N THR A 74 13.11 -9.08 5.28
CA THR A 74 12.49 -7.82 4.91
C THR A 74 11.20 -8.06 4.14
N VAL A 75 10.18 -7.23 4.36
CA VAL A 75 8.90 -7.34 3.65
C VAL A 75 8.51 -5.98 3.06
N VAL A 76 8.26 -5.97 1.77
CA VAL A 76 7.58 -4.88 1.05
C VAL A 76 6.08 -5.04 1.25
N VAL A 77 5.38 -3.97 1.65
CA VAL A 77 3.93 -3.99 1.91
C VAL A 77 3.22 -3.03 0.96
N ALA A 78 2.42 -3.58 0.04
CA ALA A 78 1.66 -2.82 -0.96
C ALA A 78 0.24 -2.55 -0.49
N HIS A 79 -0.16 -1.27 -0.48
CA HIS A 79 -1.46 -0.82 0.01
C HIS A 79 -2.63 -1.11 -0.95
N PRO A 80 -3.89 -1.13 -0.46
CA PRO A 80 -5.10 -1.25 -1.28
C PRO A 80 -5.22 -0.13 -2.32
N ASN A 81 -6.08 -0.32 -3.33
CA ASN A 81 -6.45 0.77 -4.24
C ASN A 81 -7.02 1.95 -3.44
N GLY A 82 -6.49 3.15 -3.72
CA GLY A 82 -6.88 4.38 -3.02
C GLY A 82 -6.43 4.46 -1.55
N GLY A 83 -5.65 3.48 -1.07
CA GLY A 83 -5.02 3.54 0.26
C GLY A 83 -3.75 4.37 0.27
N VAL A 84 -3.22 4.59 1.46
CA VAL A 84 -1.94 5.27 1.73
C VAL A 84 -1.14 4.51 2.77
N LYS A 85 0.15 4.79 2.85
CA LYS A 85 1.11 4.12 3.74
C LYS A 85 0.77 4.25 5.23
N GLU A 86 0.00 5.25 5.61
CA GLU A 86 -0.39 5.50 7.01
C GLU A 86 -1.59 4.67 7.47
N GLN A 87 -2.24 3.96 6.56
CA GLN A 87 -3.45 3.17 6.85
C GLN A 87 -3.11 1.67 7.02
N VAL A 88 -3.94 0.80 6.47
CA VAL A 88 -3.81 -0.66 6.65
C VAL A 88 -2.43 -1.21 6.25
N ALA A 89 -1.77 -0.64 5.24
CA ALA A 89 -0.42 -1.08 4.87
C ALA A 89 0.61 -0.74 5.97
N GLY A 90 0.50 0.42 6.59
CA GLY A 90 1.29 0.79 7.76
C GLY A 90 1.05 -0.13 8.96
N LEU A 91 -0.22 -0.48 9.22
CA LEU A 91 -0.58 -1.44 10.26
C LEU A 91 0.16 -2.77 10.05
N TYR A 92 0.05 -3.39 8.87
CA TYR A 92 0.74 -4.66 8.60
C TYR A 92 2.26 -4.50 8.63
N ALA A 93 2.81 -3.39 8.12
CA ALA A 93 4.23 -3.12 8.17
C ALA A 93 4.73 -3.03 9.61
N GLN A 94 4.02 -2.32 10.49
CA GLN A 94 4.36 -2.25 11.92
C GLN A 94 4.26 -3.62 12.59
N ARG A 95 3.17 -4.37 12.38
CA ARG A 95 2.99 -5.69 13.00
C ARG A 95 4.07 -6.70 12.57
N LEU A 96 4.51 -6.64 11.32
CA LEU A 96 5.64 -7.46 10.85
C LEU A 96 6.97 -7.01 11.48
N ALA A 97 7.18 -5.71 11.67
CA ALA A 97 8.36 -5.20 12.36
C ALA A 97 8.41 -5.65 13.83
N GLU A 98 7.25 -5.74 14.50
CA GLU A 98 7.12 -6.32 15.85
C GLU A 98 7.53 -7.81 15.90
N GLN A 99 7.47 -8.51 14.76
CA GLN A 99 7.92 -9.90 14.60
C GLN A 99 9.38 -10.03 14.14
N GLY A 100 10.13 -8.94 14.08
CA GLY A 100 11.55 -8.96 13.78
C GLY A 100 11.92 -8.72 12.31
N TYR A 101 11.00 -8.28 11.48
CA TYR A 101 11.26 -7.91 10.08
C TYR A 101 11.64 -6.42 9.95
N ILE A 102 12.44 -6.11 8.95
CA ILE A 102 12.44 -4.75 8.40
C ILE A 102 11.28 -4.68 7.39
N THR A 103 10.51 -3.62 7.41
CA THR A 103 9.39 -3.48 6.45
C THR A 103 9.39 -2.11 5.80
N ILE A 104 8.84 -2.02 4.59
CA ILE A 104 8.59 -0.78 3.88
C ILE A 104 7.17 -0.76 3.35
N THR A 105 6.53 0.39 3.46
CA THR A 105 5.31 0.71 2.73
C THR A 105 5.39 2.13 2.19
N ALA A 106 4.93 2.34 0.96
CA ALA A 106 4.99 3.65 0.30
C ALA A 106 3.60 4.07 -0.19
N ASP A 107 3.39 5.37 -0.31
CA ASP A 107 2.30 5.87 -1.14
C ASP A 107 2.64 5.60 -2.61
N ALA A 108 1.72 5.02 -3.34
CA ALA A 108 1.91 4.84 -4.78
C ALA A 108 2.12 6.19 -5.49
N ALA A 109 2.82 6.18 -6.60
CA ALA A 109 2.94 7.35 -7.47
C ALA A 109 1.55 7.97 -7.72
N TYR A 110 1.46 9.28 -7.73
CA TYR A 110 0.21 10.08 -7.89
C TYR A 110 -0.76 9.99 -6.71
N GLN A 111 -0.41 9.35 -5.60
CA GLN A 111 -1.29 9.17 -4.43
C GLN A 111 -0.62 9.67 -3.14
N GLY A 112 -1.42 9.93 -2.11
CA GLY A 112 -0.94 10.33 -0.80
C GLY A 112 0.07 11.49 -0.84
N ALA A 113 1.20 11.32 -0.18
CA ALA A 113 2.30 12.28 -0.16
C ALA A 113 3.31 12.08 -1.32
N SER A 114 3.17 11.03 -2.13
CA SER A 114 3.99 10.83 -3.33
C SER A 114 3.66 11.83 -4.42
N GLY A 115 4.65 12.13 -5.27
CA GLY A 115 4.53 13.08 -6.38
C GLY A 115 3.66 12.56 -7.54
N GLY A 116 3.47 13.45 -8.52
CA GLY A 116 2.79 13.16 -9.78
C GLY A 116 1.46 13.90 -9.94
N GLN A 117 1.15 14.27 -11.19
CA GLN A 117 -0.10 14.90 -11.63
C GLN A 117 -0.58 14.19 -12.90
N PRO A 118 -1.94 14.11 -13.10
CA PRO A 118 -3.00 14.41 -12.14
C PRO A 118 -2.99 13.44 -10.95
N ARG A 119 -3.63 13.83 -9.84
CA ARG A 119 -3.67 13.00 -8.62
C ARG A 119 -4.59 11.80 -8.76
N SER A 120 -4.37 10.80 -7.90
CA SER A 120 -5.21 9.61 -7.75
C SER A 120 -5.25 8.69 -8.97
N ILE A 121 -4.18 8.69 -9.76
CA ILE A 121 -4.03 7.71 -10.85
C ILE A 121 -3.79 6.33 -10.24
N ASP A 122 -4.55 5.33 -10.73
CA ASP A 122 -4.38 3.93 -10.36
C ASP A 122 -4.20 3.09 -11.65
N LYS A 123 -3.07 3.32 -12.32
CA LYS A 123 -2.67 2.59 -13.53
C LYS A 123 -1.91 1.33 -13.12
N PRO A 124 -2.32 0.12 -13.57
CA PRO A 124 -1.68 -1.14 -13.14
C PRO A 124 -0.16 -1.17 -13.31
N SER A 125 0.35 -0.66 -14.45
CA SER A 125 1.79 -0.62 -14.69
C SER A 125 2.53 0.28 -13.68
N TYR A 126 1.93 1.40 -13.25
CA TYR A 126 2.53 2.28 -12.25
C TYR A 126 2.54 1.61 -10.87
N ARG A 127 1.43 0.96 -10.50
CA ARG A 127 1.33 0.25 -9.22
C ARG A 127 2.31 -0.93 -9.11
N ILE A 128 2.57 -1.63 -10.21
CA ILE A 128 3.59 -2.69 -10.27
C ILE A 128 4.99 -2.07 -10.11
N GLU A 129 5.24 -0.97 -10.80
CA GLU A 129 6.51 -0.24 -10.72
C GLU A 129 6.76 0.34 -9.33
N ASP A 130 5.73 0.84 -8.63
CA ASP A 130 5.83 1.29 -7.23
C ASP A 130 6.35 0.16 -6.31
N ILE A 131 5.93 -1.08 -6.56
CA ILE A 131 6.39 -2.26 -5.80
C ILE A 131 7.85 -2.56 -6.09
N HIS A 132 8.28 -2.50 -7.35
CA HIS A 132 9.68 -2.63 -7.72
C HIS A 132 10.53 -1.51 -7.09
N GLY A 133 10.03 -0.27 -7.13
CA GLY A 133 10.71 0.89 -6.51
C GLY A 133 10.88 0.74 -5.00
N MET A 134 9.89 0.21 -4.29
CA MET A 134 10.05 -0.12 -2.86
C MET A 134 11.14 -1.18 -2.66
N ALA A 135 11.21 -2.20 -3.51
CA ALA A 135 12.25 -3.23 -3.44
C ALA A 135 13.63 -2.66 -3.75
N ASP A 136 13.74 -1.76 -4.74
CA ASP A 136 15.00 -1.09 -5.08
C ASP A 136 15.55 -0.29 -3.90
N PHE A 137 14.69 0.52 -3.28
CA PHE A 137 15.06 1.33 -2.15
C PHE A 137 15.45 0.50 -0.92
N ILE A 138 14.57 -0.46 -0.53
CA ILE A 138 14.76 -1.20 0.71
C ILE A 138 15.95 -2.16 0.65
N SER A 139 16.30 -2.66 -0.53
CA SER A 139 17.47 -3.54 -0.70
C SER A 139 18.80 -2.84 -0.35
N GLN A 140 18.79 -1.52 -0.30
CA GLN A 140 19.97 -0.71 0.07
C GLN A 140 19.90 -0.19 1.51
N PHE A 141 18.81 -0.46 2.23
CA PHE A 141 18.66 -0.04 3.61
C PHE A 141 19.53 -0.91 4.52
N ALA A 142 20.21 -0.28 5.48
CA ALA A 142 21.12 -0.99 6.38
C ALA A 142 20.41 -2.13 7.13
N GLY A 143 21.05 -3.29 7.21
CA GLY A 143 20.51 -4.47 7.88
C GLY A 143 19.53 -5.29 7.04
N VAL A 144 19.23 -4.94 5.81
CA VAL A 144 18.38 -5.75 4.94
C VAL A 144 19.14 -6.97 4.41
N ASP A 145 18.49 -8.14 4.48
CA ASP A 145 18.95 -9.37 3.85
C ASP A 145 18.24 -9.52 2.49
N ASP A 146 18.94 -9.25 1.40
CA ASP A 146 18.43 -9.32 0.03
C ASP A 146 18.02 -10.74 -0.40
N LYS A 147 18.50 -11.76 0.32
CA LYS A 147 18.13 -13.17 0.09
C LYS A 147 16.82 -13.56 0.79
N ARG A 148 16.30 -12.70 1.66
CA ARG A 148 15.07 -12.92 2.42
C ARG A 148 14.08 -11.76 2.26
N LEU A 149 13.87 -11.31 1.01
CA LEU A 149 12.90 -10.29 0.67
C LEU A 149 11.53 -10.93 0.38
N GLY A 150 10.54 -10.59 1.16
CA GLY A 150 9.14 -10.96 0.98
C GLY A 150 8.29 -9.80 0.47
N LEU A 151 7.11 -10.12 -0.02
CA LEU A 151 6.12 -9.17 -0.51
C LEU A 151 4.75 -9.49 0.09
N LEU A 152 4.09 -8.49 0.67
CA LEU A 152 2.71 -8.56 1.15
C LEU A 152 1.86 -7.57 0.38
N GLY A 153 0.84 -8.06 -0.32
CA GLY A 153 -0.12 -7.22 -1.02
C GLY A 153 -1.51 -7.27 -0.41
N ILE A 154 -2.14 -6.12 -0.22
CA ILE A 154 -3.45 -6.00 0.42
C ILE A 154 -4.48 -5.53 -0.61
N CYS A 155 -5.61 -6.25 -0.72
CA CYS A 155 -6.72 -5.93 -1.63
C CYS A 155 -6.22 -5.79 -3.10
N GLY A 156 -6.43 -4.65 -3.75
CA GLY A 156 -5.87 -4.38 -5.07
C GLY A 156 -4.34 -4.43 -5.12
N GLY A 157 -3.68 -4.03 -4.04
CA GLY A 157 -2.23 -4.20 -3.88
C GLY A 157 -1.78 -5.65 -3.99
N GLY A 158 -2.63 -6.61 -3.57
CA GLY A 158 -2.36 -8.04 -3.73
C GLY A 158 -2.26 -8.48 -5.19
N GLY A 159 -3.16 -8.01 -6.04
CA GLY A 159 -3.11 -8.30 -7.49
C GLY A 159 -1.86 -7.73 -8.16
N TYR A 160 -1.49 -6.49 -7.83
CA TYR A 160 -0.26 -5.87 -8.34
C TYR A 160 1.00 -6.54 -7.79
N SER A 161 0.99 -6.96 -6.53
CA SER A 161 2.08 -7.72 -5.91
C SER A 161 2.30 -9.07 -6.59
N LEU A 162 1.23 -9.77 -6.93
CA LEU A 162 1.32 -11.02 -7.69
C LEU A 162 1.98 -10.79 -9.06
N ALA A 163 1.59 -9.72 -9.76
CA ALA A 163 2.19 -9.37 -11.05
C ALA A 163 3.67 -9.00 -10.90
N ALA A 164 4.04 -8.21 -9.90
CA ALA A 164 5.42 -7.83 -9.64
C ALA A 164 6.30 -9.05 -9.31
N ALA A 165 5.84 -9.97 -8.47
CA ALA A 165 6.60 -11.16 -8.07
C ALA A 165 6.83 -12.16 -9.23
N GLN A 166 6.03 -12.10 -10.29
CA GLN A 166 6.24 -12.93 -11.49
C GLN A 166 7.53 -12.56 -12.23
N THR A 167 7.89 -11.29 -12.22
CA THR A 167 9.03 -10.75 -12.98
C THR A 167 10.23 -10.38 -12.12
N ASP A 168 10.03 -10.06 -10.85
CA ASP A 168 11.11 -9.69 -9.91
C ASP A 168 11.49 -10.83 -8.98
N LYS A 169 12.61 -11.48 -9.27
CA LYS A 169 13.11 -12.65 -8.53
C LYS A 169 13.82 -12.31 -7.21
N ARG A 170 13.90 -11.01 -6.85
CA ARG A 170 14.31 -10.60 -5.50
C ARG A 170 13.27 -11.04 -4.47
N PHE A 171 11.98 -11.02 -4.80
CA PHE A 171 10.94 -11.54 -3.93
C PHE A 171 11.01 -13.08 -3.81
N LYS A 172 11.26 -13.55 -2.60
CA LYS A 172 11.39 -15.00 -2.28
C LYS A 172 10.08 -15.59 -1.76
N SER A 173 9.17 -14.73 -1.30
CA SER A 173 7.84 -15.11 -0.84
C SER A 173 6.84 -14.02 -1.15
N LEU A 174 5.60 -14.43 -1.38
CA LEU A 174 4.46 -13.53 -1.58
C LEU A 174 3.31 -14.00 -0.70
N ALA A 175 2.74 -13.05 0.03
CA ALA A 175 1.46 -13.22 0.72
C ALA A 175 0.47 -12.16 0.24
N THR A 176 -0.82 -12.49 0.24
CA THR A 176 -1.88 -11.56 -0.11
C THR A 176 -3.01 -11.62 0.91
N VAL A 177 -3.60 -10.46 1.20
CA VAL A 177 -4.77 -10.33 2.07
C VAL A 177 -5.93 -9.78 1.25
N SER A 178 -7.04 -10.52 1.20
CA SER A 178 -8.26 -10.13 0.47
C SER A 178 -7.98 -9.67 -0.96
N MET A 179 -7.06 -10.34 -1.65
CA MET A 179 -6.67 -10.03 -3.02
C MET A 179 -7.84 -10.26 -4.00
N PHE A 180 -7.91 -9.41 -5.01
CA PHE A 180 -8.78 -9.63 -6.16
C PHE A 180 -8.09 -9.20 -7.46
N ASN A 181 -8.57 -9.73 -8.58
CA ASN A 181 -8.12 -9.32 -9.91
C ASN A 181 -8.84 -8.03 -10.33
N SER A 182 -8.21 -6.89 -10.04
CA SER A 182 -8.80 -5.58 -10.34
C SER A 182 -9.05 -5.37 -11.83
N GLY A 183 -8.23 -5.93 -12.71
CA GLY A 183 -8.42 -5.87 -14.17
C GLY A 183 -9.67 -6.62 -14.61
N LEU A 184 -9.88 -7.84 -14.10
CA LEU A 184 -11.07 -8.64 -14.37
C LEU A 184 -12.34 -7.92 -13.91
N VAL A 185 -12.34 -7.47 -12.65
CA VAL A 185 -13.51 -6.77 -12.05
C VAL A 185 -13.83 -5.48 -12.80
N ARG A 186 -12.83 -4.69 -13.19
CA ARG A 186 -13.04 -3.45 -13.96
C ARG A 186 -13.56 -3.74 -15.37
N ARG A 187 -13.15 -4.84 -15.99
CA ARG A 187 -13.62 -5.24 -17.32
C ARG A 187 -15.01 -5.83 -17.28
N ASN A 188 -15.24 -6.81 -16.43
CA ASN A 188 -16.44 -7.63 -16.44
C ASN A 188 -17.51 -7.20 -15.42
N GLY A 189 -17.16 -6.36 -14.45
CA GLY A 189 -17.95 -6.14 -13.24
C GLY A 189 -17.71 -7.24 -12.19
N TYR A 190 -18.25 -7.03 -11.00
CA TYR A 190 -18.21 -8.04 -9.94
C TYR A 190 -19.09 -9.25 -10.34
N ASN A 191 -18.54 -10.45 -10.26
CA ASN A 191 -19.19 -11.69 -10.71
C ASN A 191 -19.72 -11.62 -12.17
N ASP A 192 -18.94 -11.01 -13.06
CA ASP A 192 -19.26 -10.85 -14.48
C ASP A 192 -20.58 -10.09 -14.76
N SER A 193 -21.00 -9.24 -13.84
CA SER A 193 -22.29 -8.52 -13.88
C SER A 193 -22.40 -7.44 -14.96
N GLN A 194 -21.30 -7.14 -15.69
CA GLN A 194 -21.24 -6.04 -16.66
C GLN A 194 -20.66 -6.47 -18.03
N LEU A 195 -20.78 -7.74 -18.39
CA LEU A 195 -20.26 -8.25 -19.66
C LEU A 195 -20.89 -7.53 -20.86
N ASP A 196 -22.19 -7.34 -20.85
CA ASP A 196 -22.96 -6.72 -21.96
C ASP A 196 -22.58 -5.25 -22.20
N SER A 197 -22.02 -4.56 -21.21
CA SER A 197 -21.62 -3.15 -21.30
C SER A 197 -20.16 -2.92 -21.68
N ILE A 198 -19.36 -3.97 -21.89
CA ILE A 198 -17.92 -3.85 -22.14
C ILE A 198 -17.63 -2.92 -23.33
N GLN A 199 -18.29 -3.14 -24.47
CA GLN A 199 -18.06 -2.34 -25.67
C GLN A 199 -18.44 -0.87 -25.47
N GLN A 200 -19.54 -0.59 -24.82
CA GLN A 200 -19.98 0.77 -24.51
C GLN A 200 -18.95 1.47 -23.60
N ARG A 201 -18.44 0.81 -22.57
CA ARG A 201 -17.43 1.38 -21.66
C ARG A 201 -16.09 1.61 -22.36
N LEU A 202 -15.70 0.76 -23.29
CA LEU A 202 -14.50 0.99 -24.11
C LEU A 202 -14.68 2.19 -25.04
N GLN A 203 -15.86 2.39 -25.64
CA GLN A 203 -16.17 3.59 -26.42
C GLN A 203 -16.10 4.87 -25.55
N GLN A 204 -16.69 4.84 -24.36
CA GLN A 204 -16.64 5.97 -23.42
C GLN A 204 -15.19 6.28 -23.00
N ALA A 205 -14.39 5.27 -22.70
CA ALA A 205 -12.98 5.46 -22.36
C ALA A 205 -12.17 6.05 -23.53
N SER A 206 -12.46 5.60 -24.76
CA SER A 206 -11.82 6.13 -25.97
C SER A 206 -12.20 7.60 -26.21
N ALA A 207 -13.47 7.94 -26.05
CA ALA A 207 -13.95 9.31 -26.16
C ALA A 207 -13.33 10.24 -25.09
N ALA A 208 -13.27 9.78 -23.84
CA ALA A 208 -12.64 10.53 -22.75
C ALA A 208 -11.14 10.77 -23.03
N ARG A 209 -10.44 9.76 -23.56
CA ARG A 209 -9.03 9.91 -23.95
C ARG A 209 -8.83 10.93 -25.07
N ALA A 210 -9.73 10.95 -26.06
CA ALA A 210 -9.68 11.93 -27.14
C ALA A 210 -9.94 13.35 -26.63
N GLN A 211 -10.87 13.53 -25.70
CA GLN A 211 -11.13 14.82 -25.03
C GLN A 211 -9.91 15.29 -24.23
N GLU A 212 -9.30 14.41 -23.44
CA GLU A 212 -8.10 14.74 -22.66
C GLU A 212 -6.93 15.17 -23.58
N ALA A 213 -6.77 14.55 -24.75
CA ALA A 213 -5.73 14.90 -25.70
C ALA A 213 -6.01 16.23 -26.44
N ALA A 214 -7.24 16.68 -26.49
CA ALA A 214 -7.64 17.93 -27.12
C ALA A 214 -7.56 19.15 -26.17
N GLY A 215 -7.40 18.95 -24.86
CA GLY A 215 -7.27 19.99 -23.83
C GLY A 215 -8.58 20.22 -23.11
#